data_2f6bdd70baa8d765067b6da5c100683d
#
_entry.id   2f6bdd70baa8d765067b6da5c100683d
#
_cell.length_a   1.000
_cell.length_b   1.000
_cell.length_c   1.000
_cell.angle_alpha   90.00
_cell.angle_beta   90.00
_cell.angle_gamma   90.00
#
_symmetry.space_group_name_H-M   'P 1'
#
loop_
_entity.id
_entity.type
_entity.pdbx_description
1 polymer ?
#
loop_
_entity_poly.entity_id
_entity_poly.type
_entity_poly.pdbx_seq_one_letter_code
_entity_poly.pdbx_strand_id
1 'polypeptide(L)'
;MSDCILDIPGGDASKFFINRQIDIQNAFIKQLNRCKDLSVEILRLESSFNGWYYYAHGKEFLKDARRPYYIWVIGNKNHLSRLNKNVPLSEIQHGVKNYFAYSTPSEIPFEIANKAGIKKGNTCICNLDSDGKYRFLIKANMSVTLQDEQTICNMGNYGKLNSFVNIERIDRISAKESFYTHLLTVAIDRESVNSVGEKLSLVSLEKPDWLENANDNLGREVIKNMDKTTGIKYIIQGVADAYKSNKELAEIKFVISRPLKSTHLRDIARKQCPADFFNK
;
A
#
# COMPACT_ATOMS: atom_id res chain seq x y z
N MET A 1 -3.91 -2.90 22.44
CA MET A 1 -2.49 -3.25 22.58
C MET A 1 -2.41 -4.62 23.20
N SER A 2 -1.57 -5.53 22.69
CA SER A 2 -1.42 -6.91 23.18
C SER A 2 -0.02 -7.41 22.86
N ASP A 3 0.50 -8.34 23.63
CA ASP A 3 1.68 -9.15 23.27
C ASP A 3 1.33 -10.22 22.22
N CYS A 4 0.06 -10.43 21.95
CA CYS A 4 -0.50 -11.38 20.98
C CYS A 4 -0.07 -12.84 21.25
N ILE A 5 0.32 -13.17 22.46
CA ILE A 5 0.62 -14.55 22.85
C ILE A 5 -0.69 -15.32 22.97
N LEU A 6 -0.80 -16.41 22.22
CA LEU A 6 -1.90 -17.35 22.35
C LEU A 6 -1.56 -18.38 23.43
N ASP A 7 -2.38 -18.46 24.44
CA ASP A 7 -2.31 -19.56 25.42
C ASP A 7 -2.77 -20.86 24.75
N ILE A 8 -1.91 -21.87 24.79
CA ILE A 8 -2.15 -23.15 24.15
C ILE A 8 -2.65 -24.10 25.21
N PRO A 9 -3.93 -24.46 25.23
CA PRO A 9 -4.42 -25.52 26.11
C PRO A 9 -3.72 -26.83 25.74
N GLY A 10 -3.50 -27.68 26.69
CA GLY A 10 -2.83 -28.98 26.48
C GLY A 10 -3.39 -29.71 25.25
N GLY A 11 -2.52 -30.24 24.39
CA GLY A 11 -2.89 -30.94 23.16
C GLY A 11 -2.03 -30.58 21.95
N ASP A 12 -2.59 -30.76 20.74
CA ASP A 12 -1.92 -30.47 19.48
C ASP A 12 -1.92 -28.96 19.20
N ALA A 13 -0.76 -28.34 19.43
CA ALA A 13 -0.55 -26.92 19.21
C ALA A 13 -0.84 -26.48 17.75
N SER A 14 -0.47 -27.32 16.78
CA SER A 14 -0.68 -26.99 15.35
C SER A 14 -2.17 -26.93 15.02
N LYS A 15 -2.95 -27.87 15.51
CA LYS A 15 -4.41 -27.89 15.34
C LYS A 15 -5.07 -26.69 16.04
N PHE A 16 -4.59 -26.33 17.23
CA PHE A 16 -5.08 -25.16 17.95
C PHE A 16 -4.86 -23.88 17.14
N PHE A 17 -3.65 -23.66 16.62
CA PHE A 17 -3.35 -22.45 15.85
C PHE A 17 -4.15 -22.37 14.55
N ILE A 18 -4.30 -23.48 13.81
CA ILE A 18 -5.11 -23.51 12.59
C ILE A 18 -6.57 -23.14 12.89
N ASN A 19 -7.14 -23.68 13.97
CA ASN A 19 -8.50 -23.33 14.38
C ASN A 19 -8.63 -21.82 14.70
N ARG A 20 -7.65 -21.24 15.42
CA ARG A 20 -7.65 -19.79 15.71
C ARG A 20 -7.54 -18.96 14.44
N GLN A 21 -6.74 -19.36 13.47
CA GLN A 21 -6.68 -18.71 12.15
C GLN A 21 -8.05 -18.67 11.48
N ILE A 22 -8.76 -19.82 11.45
CA ILE A 22 -10.10 -19.92 10.86
C ILE A 22 -11.11 -19.04 11.61
N ASP A 23 -11.09 -19.04 12.94
CA ASP A 23 -11.98 -18.22 13.76
C ASP A 23 -11.78 -16.73 13.47
N ILE A 24 -10.53 -16.28 13.36
CA ILE A 24 -10.17 -14.89 13.05
C ILE A 24 -10.62 -14.54 11.63
N GLN A 25 -10.35 -15.39 10.65
CA GLN A 25 -10.80 -15.20 9.27
C GLN A 25 -12.32 -15.00 9.22
N ASN A 26 -13.08 -15.88 9.85
CA ASN A 26 -14.54 -15.80 9.87
C ASN A 26 -15.06 -14.53 10.56
N ALA A 27 -14.41 -14.12 11.67
CA ALA A 27 -14.75 -12.89 12.36
C ALA A 27 -14.55 -11.66 11.48
N PHE A 28 -13.42 -11.58 10.76
CA PHE A 28 -13.13 -10.48 9.84
C PHE A 28 -14.04 -10.50 8.62
N ILE A 29 -14.32 -11.64 8.00
CA ILE A 29 -15.28 -11.76 6.89
C ILE A 29 -16.66 -11.24 7.32
N LYS A 30 -17.12 -11.61 8.52
CA LYS A 30 -18.40 -11.14 9.07
C LYS A 30 -18.42 -9.61 9.23
N GLN A 31 -17.32 -9.01 9.67
CA GLN A 31 -17.23 -7.56 9.82
C GLN A 31 -17.07 -6.84 8.48
N LEU A 32 -16.31 -7.37 7.53
CA LEU A 32 -16.19 -6.84 6.16
C LEU A 32 -17.53 -6.82 5.42
N ASN A 33 -18.41 -7.79 5.68
CA ASN A 33 -19.77 -7.80 5.13
C ASN A 33 -20.64 -6.67 5.69
N ARG A 34 -20.38 -6.22 6.93
CA ARG A 34 -21.11 -5.14 7.60
C ARG A 34 -20.49 -3.77 7.32
N CYS A 35 -19.18 -3.69 7.29
CA CYS A 35 -18.40 -2.47 7.09
C CYS A 35 -17.47 -2.65 5.89
N LYS A 36 -17.89 -2.16 4.72
CA LYS A 36 -17.16 -2.34 3.45
C LYS A 36 -15.80 -1.63 3.45
N ASP A 37 -15.62 -0.60 4.27
CA ASP A 37 -14.38 0.16 4.40
C ASP A 37 -13.55 -0.26 5.63
N LEU A 38 -13.80 -1.45 6.17
CA LEU A 38 -13.02 -1.97 7.29
C LEU A 38 -11.56 -2.13 6.88
N SER A 39 -10.66 -1.64 7.71
CA SER A 39 -9.22 -1.76 7.53
C SER A 39 -8.54 -2.07 8.86
N VAL A 40 -7.35 -2.64 8.77
CA VAL A 40 -6.57 -3.09 9.92
C VAL A 40 -5.13 -2.67 9.73
N GLU A 41 -4.56 -2.03 10.72
CA GLU A 41 -3.13 -1.74 10.81
C GLU A 41 -2.53 -2.52 11.97
N ILE A 42 -1.36 -3.08 11.74
CA ILE A 42 -0.62 -3.89 12.70
C ILE A 42 0.76 -3.26 12.86
N LEU A 43 1.02 -2.73 14.03
CA LEU A 43 2.29 -2.13 14.40
C LEU A 43 2.99 -3.09 15.37
N ARG A 44 4.19 -3.55 15.02
CA ARG A 44 5.07 -4.27 15.93
C ARG A 44 6.06 -3.31 16.56
N LEU A 45 6.08 -3.29 17.87
CA LEU A 45 6.96 -2.47 18.70
C LEU A 45 7.73 -3.38 19.65
N GLU A 46 8.71 -2.80 20.35
CA GLU A 46 9.47 -3.48 21.38
C GLU A 46 9.44 -2.65 22.68
N SER A 47 9.34 -3.36 23.81
CA SER A 47 9.46 -2.76 25.12
C SER A 47 10.53 -3.47 25.96
N SER A 48 11.12 -2.76 26.92
CA SER A 48 11.88 -3.38 28.00
C SER A 48 10.90 -4.06 28.95
N PHE A 49 11.11 -5.34 29.22
CA PHE A 49 10.29 -6.14 30.09
C PHE A 49 11.07 -6.56 31.33
N ASN A 50 10.49 -6.29 32.50
CA ASN A 50 11.00 -6.75 33.79
C ASN A 50 9.88 -7.50 34.50
N GLY A 51 10.04 -8.82 34.67
CA GLY A 51 9.00 -9.63 35.30
C GLY A 51 9.08 -11.12 34.99
N TRP A 52 8.13 -11.84 35.53
CA TRP A 52 7.99 -13.27 35.25
C TRP A 52 7.45 -13.52 33.84
N TYR A 53 8.17 -14.30 33.06
CA TYR A 53 7.73 -14.81 31.76
C TYR A 53 7.31 -16.28 31.93
N TYR A 54 6.09 -16.58 31.56
CA TYR A 54 5.51 -17.93 31.64
C TYR A 54 5.56 -18.58 30.26
N TYR A 55 6.05 -19.80 30.20
CA TYR A 55 6.14 -20.58 28.97
C TYR A 55 5.66 -22.02 29.21
N ALA A 56 5.58 -22.83 28.16
CA ALA A 56 4.95 -24.14 28.21
C ALA A 56 5.51 -25.10 29.31
N HIS A 57 6.74 -24.92 29.73
CA HIS A 57 7.43 -25.83 30.65
C HIS A 57 7.89 -25.17 31.94
N GLY A 58 7.50 -23.93 32.20
CA GLY A 58 7.91 -23.25 33.43
C GLY A 58 7.73 -21.71 33.38
N LYS A 59 8.48 -21.07 34.25
CA LYS A 59 8.54 -19.60 34.30
C LYS A 59 9.97 -19.16 34.57
N GLU A 60 10.32 -17.98 34.06
CA GLU A 60 11.61 -17.35 34.26
C GLU A 60 11.43 -15.86 34.56
N PHE A 61 12.25 -15.32 35.46
CA PHE A 61 12.27 -13.88 35.72
C PHE A 61 13.22 -13.22 34.75
N LEU A 62 12.65 -12.40 33.85
CA LEU A 62 13.41 -11.63 32.86
C LEU A 62 13.70 -10.25 33.41
N LYS A 63 14.92 -9.75 33.18
CA LYS A 63 15.36 -8.41 33.53
C LYS A 63 15.85 -7.70 32.28
N ASP A 64 15.28 -6.51 32.01
CA ASP A 64 15.60 -5.67 30.84
C ASP A 64 15.54 -6.41 29.49
N ALA A 65 14.67 -7.42 29.43
CA ALA A 65 14.48 -8.20 28.22
C ALA A 65 13.68 -7.42 27.20
N ARG A 66 14.16 -7.37 25.96
CA ARG A 66 13.37 -6.76 24.86
C ARG A 66 12.30 -7.73 24.43
N ARG A 67 11.04 -7.28 24.51
CA ARG A 67 9.87 -8.08 24.17
C ARG A 67 9.04 -7.37 23.10
N PRO A 68 8.57 -8.10 22.07
CA PRO A 68 7.64 -7.53 21.09
C PRO A 68 6.27 -7.34 21.73
N TYR A 69 5.57 -6.29 21.30
CA TYR A 69 4.15 -6.11 21.50
C TYR A 69 3.53 -5.50 20.25
N TYR A 70 2.22 -5.61 20.13
CA TYR A 70 1.52 -5.20 18.93
C TYR A 70 0.41 -4.21 19.25
N ILE A 71 0.30 -3.19 18.41
CA ILE A 71 -0.84 -2.30 18.39
C ILE A 71 -1.64 -2.66 17.14
N TRP A 72 -2.89 -3.01 17.35
CA TRP A 72 -3.87 -3.25 16.29
C TRP A 72 -4.80 -2.07 16.23
N VAL A 73 -4.86 -1.39 15.07
CA VAL A 73 -5.80 -0.32 14.81
C VAL A 73 -6.81 -0.84 13.79
N ILE A 74 -8.06 -0.97 14.23
CA ILE A 74 -9.12 -1.57 13.42
C ILE A 74 -10.24 -0.55 13.27
N GLY A 75 -10.63 -0.24 12.05
CA GLY A 75 -11.67 0.75 11.82
C GLY A 75 -11.92 1.06 10.36
N ASN A 76 -12.69 2.13 10.13
CA ASN A 76 -12.93 2.65 8.79
C ASN A 76 -11.64 3.21 8.20
N LYS A 77 -11.33 2.86 6.96
CA LYS A 77 -10.12 3.25 6.22
C LYS A 77 -9.83 4.76 6.25
N ASN A 78 -10.85 5.57 6.04
CA ASN A 78 -10.68 7.03 6.03
C ASN A 78 -10.30 7.57 7.41
N HIS A 79 -10.79 6.97 8.49
CA HIS A 79 -10.42 7.33 9.85
C HIS A 79 -8.97 6.92 10.14
N LEU A 80 -8.54 5.74 9.70
CA LEU A 80 -7.15 5.30 9.84
C LEU A 80 -6.19 6.20 9.05
N SER A 81 -6.53 6.53 7.80
CA SER A 81 -5.73 7.48 6.99
C SER A 81 -5.59 8.85 7.68
N ARG A 82 -6.66 9.36 8.30
CA ARG A 82 -6.59 10.61 9.07
C ARG A 82 -5.76 10.47 10.35
N LEU A 83 -5.86 9.32 11.03
CA LEU A 83 -5.04 9.03 12.20
C LEU A 83 -3.56 9.06 11.82
N ASN A 84 -3.15 8.37 10.76
CA ASN A 84 -1.77 8.31 10.29
C ASN A 84 -1.22 9.68 9.85
N LYS A 85 -2.08 10.55 9.34
CA LYS A 85 -1.71 11.93 9.03
C LYS A 85 -1.42 12.74 10.30
N ASN A 86 -2.21 12.53 11.35
CA ASN A 86 -2.11 13.29 12.60
C ASN A 86 -1.06 12.70 13.57
N VAL A 87 -0.85 11.39 13.50
CA VAL A 87 0.13 10.64 14.30
C VAL A 87 0.97 9.79 13.35
N PRO A 88 1.96 10.37 12.68
CA PRO A 88 2.84 9.64 11.78
C PRO A 88 3.58 8.52 12.51
N LEU A 89 3.76 7.38 11.85
CA LEU A 89 4.47 6.23 12.42
C LEU A 89 5.88 6.58 12.92
N SER A 90 6.53 7.56 12.29
CA SER A 90 7.85 8.08 12.67
C SER A 90 7.87 8.84 14.00
N GLU A 91 6.71 9.30 14.48
CA GLU A 91 6.58 10.06 15.73
C GLU A 91 6.18 9.17 16.92
N ILE A 92 5.93 7.87 16.68
CA ILE A 92 5.64 6.92 17.76
C ILE A 92 6.89 6.70 18.59
N GLN A 93 6.78 6.96 19.88
CA GLN A 93 7.88 6.85 20.85
C GLN A 93 8.53 5.46 20.79
N HIS A 94 9.85 5.39 20.81
CA HIS A 94 10.68 4.18 20.62
C HIS A 94 10.61 3.54 19.23
N GLY A 95 9.84 4.13 18.31
CA GLY A 95 9.73 3.71 16.91
C GLY A 95 8.90 2.45 16.69
N VAL A 96 8.31 2.39 15.52
CA VAL A 96 7.67 1.17 15.02
C VAL A 96 8.74 0.31 14.36
N LYS A 97 8.87 -0.94 14.77
CA LYS A 97 9.84 -1.89 14.22
C LYS A 97 9.37 -2.45 12.88
N ASN A 98 8.09 -2.82 12.84
CA ASN A 98 7.46 -3.31 11.63
C ASN A 98 6.02 -2.79 11.58
N TYR A 99 5.56 -2.55 10.37
CA TYR A 99 4.21 -2.11 10.07
C TYR A 99 3.63 -2.94 8.95
N PHE A 100 2.34 -3.18 8.99
CA PHE A 100 1.59 -3.79 7.90
C PHE A 100 0.12 -3.39 7.98
N ALA A 101 -0.56 -3.29 6.84
CA ALA A 101 -1.98 -2.97 6.80
C ALA A 101 -2.74 -3.81 5.80
N TYR A 102 -3.97 -4.17 6.18
CA TYR A 102 -4.97 -4.74 5.28
C TYR A 102 -6.09 -3.71 5.09
N SER A 103 -6.47 -3.46 3.86
CA SER A 103 -7.58 -2.58 3.54
C SER A 103 -8.38 -3.07 2.34
N THR A 104 -9.58 -2.52 2.19
CA THR A 104 -10.39 -2.71 1.00
C THR A 104 -9.94 -1.81 -0.14
N PRO A 105 -10.18 -2.15 -1.41
CA PRO A 105 -9.78 -1.36 -2.56
C PRO A 105 -10.21 0.11 -2.49
N SER A 106 -9.39 0.99 -3.05
CA SER A 106 -9.65 2.44 -3.13
C SER A 106 -9.28 2.99 -4.50
N GLU A 107 -9.98 4.03 -4.92
CA GLU A 107 -9.43 4.92 -5.94
C GLU A 107 -8.43 5.87 -5.27
N ILE A 108 -7.24 5.98 -5.86
CA ILE A 108 -6.23 6.93 -5.40
C ILE A 108 -6.56 8.29 -5.98
N PRO A 109 -6.79 9.33 -5.16
CA PRO A 109 -6.88 10.69 -5.65
C PRO A 109 -5.58 11.09 -6.33
N PHE A 110 -5.64 11.54 -7.59
CA PHE A 110 -4.46 11.88 -8.35
C PHE A 110 -4.66 13.11 -9.25
N GLU A 111 -3.54 13.67 -9.64
CA GLU A 111 -3.44 14.72 -10.64
C GLU A 111 -2.29 14.43 -11.60
N ILE A 112 -2.53 14.52 -12.90
CA ILE A 112 -1.46 14.48 -13.90
C ILE A 112 -0.77 15.85 -13.90
N ALA A 113 0.45 15.88 -13.37
CA ALA A 113 1.30 17.06 -13.35
C ALA A 113 2.30 16.96 -14.49
N ASN A 114 2.15 17.82 -15.50
CA ASN A 114 2.95 17.68 -16.70
C ASN A 114 3.96 18.84 -16.84
N LYS A 115 5.24 18.49 -16.98
CA LYS A 115 6.27 19.44 -17.44
C LYS A 115 6.35 19.52 -18.97
N ALA A 116 5.81 18.53 -19.69
CA ALA A 116 6.06 18.37 -21.12
C ALA A 116 4.81 18.11 -21.99
N GLY A 117 3.57 18.23 -21.48
CA GLY A 117 2.39 17.93 -22.27
C GLY A 117 1.14 18.71 -21.86
N ILE A 118 0.11 18.65 -22.69
CA ILE A 118 -1.18 19.32 -22.46
C ILE A 118 -2.08 18.39 -21.64
N LYS A 119 -2.54 18.87 -20.48
CA LYS A 119 -3.48 18.17 -19.61
C LYS A 119 -4.91 18.50 -20.02
N LYS A 120 -5.76 17.48 -20.14
CA LYS A 120 -7.21 17.65 -20.28
C LYS A 120 -7.93 16.60 -19.44
N GLY A 121 -8.41 16.98 -18.26
CA GLY A 121 -9.01 16.03 -17.30
C GLY A 121 -8.03 14.93 -16.89
N ASN A 122 -8.44 13.66 -17.00
CA ASN A 122 -7.60 12.49 -16.74
C ASN A 122 -6.85 12.01 -17.98
N THR A 123 -6.71 12.85 -19.01
CA THR A 123 -6.01 12.53 -20.23
C THR A 123 -4.61 13.15 -20.19
N CYS A 124 -3.59 12.32 -20.37
CA CYS A 124 -2.21 12.76 -20.56
C CYS A 124 -1.90 12.85 -22.04
N ILE A 125 -1.49 14.01 -22.52
CA ILE A 125 -0.96 14.22 -23.87
C ILE A 125 0.54 14.45 -23.70
N CYS A 126 1.36 13.52 -24.15
CA CYS A 126 2.79 13.51 -23.89
C CYS A 126 3.59 13.85 -25.16
N ASN A 127 4.67 14.62 -24.99
CA ASN A 127 5.69 14.79 -26.01
C ASN A 127 6.75 13.69 -25.92
N LEU A 128 7.37 13.37 -27.03
CA LEU A 128 8.45 12.39 -27.12
C LEU A 128 9.73 13.01 -26.56
N ASP A 129 10.37 12.31 -25.62
CA ASP A 129 11.68 12.69 -25.10
C ASP A 129 12.80 12.29 -26.07
N SER A 130 14.03 12.75 -25.81
CA SER A 130 15.20 12.48 -26.64
C SER A 130 15.56 10.99 -26.78
N ASP A 131 15.16 10.17 -25.79
CA ASP A 131 15.35 8.73 -25.78
C ASP A 131 14.20 7.93 -26.44
N GLY A 132 13.25 8.63 -27.04
CA GLY A 132 12.12 8.01 -27.74
C GLY A 132 10.97 7.56 -26.85
N LYS A 133 10.94 7.96 -25.58
CA LYS A 133 9.85 7.66 -24.65
C LYS A 133 8.97 8.90 -24.39
N TYR A 134 7.73 8.64 -24.08
CA TYR A 134 6.82 9.64 -23.54
C TYR A 134 6.81 9.57 -22.02
N ARG A 135 7.15 10.68 -21.32
CA ARG A 135 7.14 10.75 -19.86
C ARG A 135 6.15 11.78 -19.36
N PHE A 136 5.53 11.46 -18.23
CA PHE A 136 4.67 12.37 -17.51
C PHE A 136 4.70 12.07 -16.00
N LEU A 137 4.19 13.01 -15.21
CA LEU A 137 4.19 12.93 -13.77
C LEU A 137 2.76 12.78 -13.26
N ILE A 138 2.57 11.90 -12.30
CA ILE A 138 1.30 11.74 -11.57
C ILE A 138 1.57 12.12 -10.10
N LYS A 139 0.89 13.17 -9.62
CA LYS A 139 0.81 13.42 -8.19
C LYS A 139 -0.32 12.58 -7.62
N ALA A 140 -0.04 11.75 -6.63
CA ALA A 140 -0.99 10.81 -6.05
C ALA A 140 -1.07 10.95 -4.53
N ASN A 141 -2.28 10.82 -3.97
CA ASN A 141 -2.47 10.72 -2.53
C ASN A 141 -2.48 9.26 -2.11
N MET A 142 -1.30 8.71 -1.82
CA MET A 142 -1.12 7.32 -1.44
C MET A 142 -1.51 7.03 0.02
N SER A 143 -1.81 8.05 0.84
CA SER A 143 -2.24 7.84 2.24
C SER A 143 -3.53 7.02 2.36
N VAL A 144 -4.35 7.01 1.31
CA VAL A 144 -5.59 6.21 1.26
C VAL A 144 -5.34 4.70 1.19
N THR A 145 -4.11 4.29 0.87
CA THR A 145 -3.74 2.86 0.76
C THR A 145 -3.41 2.23 2.10
N LEU A 146 -3.10 3.03 3.12
CA LEU A 146 -2.61 2.61 4.44
C LEU A 146 -1.31 1.78 4.37
N GLN A 147 -0.55 1.89 3.28
CA GLN A 147 0.72 1.17 3.15
C GLN A 147 1.90 2.03 3.61
N ASP A 148 2.98 1.35 3.99
CA ASP A 148 4.24 2.01 4.34
C ASP A 148 4.98 2.53 3.10
N GLU A 149 5.96 3.40 3.33
CA GLU A 149 6.75 4.02 2.28
C GLU A 149 7.49 3.00 1.42
N GLN A 150 8.00 1.93 2.03
CA GLN A 150 8.75 0.88 1.33
C GLN A 150 7.84 0.14 0.34
N THR A 151 6.62 -0.17 0.76
CA THR A 151 5.61 -0.83 -0.09
C THR A 151 5.16 0.10 -1.21
N ILE A 152 4.90 1.38 -0.92
CA ILE A 152 4.46 2.37 -1.92
C ILE A 152 5.55 2.65 -2.94
N CYS A 153 6.80 2.82 -2.54
CA CYS A 153 7.90 3.17 -3.43
C CYS A 153 8.47 1.97 -4.20
N ASN A 154 8.08 0.75 -3.89
CA ASN A 154 8.49 -0.42 -4.66
C ASN A 154 7.66 -0.55 -5.95
N MET A 155 8.26 -0.21 -7.07
CA MET A 155 7.62 -0.27 -8.40
C MET A 155 7.13 -1.68 -8.77
N GLY A 156 7.74 -2.73 -8.20
CA GLY A 156 7.32 -4.12 -8.40
C GLY A 156 5.93 -4.44 -7.81
N ASN A 157 5.44 -3.62 -6.89
CA ASN A 157 4.12 -3.78 -6.29
C ASN A 157 2.97 -3.19 -7.14
N TYR A 158 3.26 -2.70 -8.35
CA TYR A 158 2.25 -2.10 -9.22
C TYR A 158 1.91 -2.98 -10.42
N GLY A 159 0.66 -3.40 -10.51
CA GLY A 159 0.08 -3.97 -11.71
C GLY A 159 -0.24 -2.88 -12.74
N LYS A 160 -0.13 -3.23 -14.02
CA LYS A 160 -0.39 -2.36 -15.17
C LYS A 160 -1.34 -3.04 -16.13
N LEU A 161 -2.24 -2.28 -16.76
CA LEU A 161 -3.12 -2.80 -17.80
C LEU A 161 -2.37 -3.04 -19.11
N ASN A 162 -1.45 -2.13 -19.45
CA ASN A 162 -0.68 -2.19 -20.69
C ASN A 162 0.82 -2.38 -20.40
N SER A 163 1.44 -3.36 -21.07
CA SER A 163 2.86 -3.71 -20.88
C SER A 163 3.85 -2.62 -21.30
N PHE A 164 3.43 -1.70 -22.18
CA PHE A 164 4.25 -0.58 -22.66
C PHE A 164 4.27 0.61 -21.68
N VAL A 165 3.49 0.59 -20.61
CA VAL A 165 3.50 1.62 -19.56
C VAL A 165 4.42 1.17 -18.43
N ASN A 166 5.35 2.02 -18.04
CA ASN A 166 6.31 1.75 -16.98
C ASN A 166 6.34 2.87 -15.94
N ILE A 167 6.37 2.51 -14.67
CA ILE A 167 6.70 3.44 -13.59
C ILE A 167 8.22 3.42 -13.48
N GLU A 168 8.88 4.57 -13.71
CA GLU A 168 10.34 4.67 -13.64
C GLU A 168 10.82 5.11 -12.26
N ARG A 169 9.99 5.88 -11.54
CA ARG A 169 10.36 6.41 -10.22
C ARG A 169 9.12 6.79 -9.42
N ILE A 170 9.22 6.62 -8.11
CA ILE A 170 8.21 7.08 -7.15
C ILE A 170 8.95 7.85 -6.06
N ASP A 171 8.58 9.12 -5.86
CA ASP A 171 9.17 10.00 -4.87
C ASP A 171 8.11 10.47 -3.87
N ARG A 172 8.50 10.60 -2.60
CA ARG A 172 7.67 11.25 -1.60
C ARG A 172 7.67 12.76 -1.78
N ILE A 173 6.50 13.39 -1.66
CA ILE A 173 6.35 14.84 -1.66
C ILE A 173 6.58 15.34 -0.22
N SER A 174 7.62 16.15 -0.02
CA SER A 174 8.04 16.63 1.30
C SER A 174 7.19 17.76 1.88
N ALA A 175 6.32 18.40 1.07
CA ALA A 175 5.50 19.52 1.52
C ALA A 175 4.40 19.06 2.48
N LYS A 176 4.50 19.43 3.76
CA LYS A 176 3.55 19.05 4.83
C LYS A 176 2.08 19.41 4.53
N GLU A 177 1.85 20.47 3.76
CA GLU A 177 0.51 20.94 3.43
C GLU A 177 -0.03 20.38 2.09
N SER A 178 0.75 19.58 1.37
CA SER A 178 0.32 19.00 0.12
C SER A 178 -0.80 17.97 0.35
N PHE A 179 -1.86 18.05 -0.45
CA PHE A 179 -2.87 17.02 -0.52
C PHE A 179 -2.31 15.71 -1.10
N TYR A 180 -1.37 15.82 -2.04
CA TYR A 180 -0.71 14.68 -2.66
C TYR A 180 0.54 14.31 -1.87
N THR A 181 0.76 13.00 -1.69
CA THR A 181 1.86 12.46 -0.88
C THR A 181 3.02 11.97 -1.72
N HIS A 182 2.77 11.55 -2.97
CA HIS A 182 3.77 10.95 -3.85
C HIS A 182 3.70 11.50 -5.27
N LEU A 183 4.86 11.46 -5.94
CA LEU A 183 5.05 11.80 -7.34
C LEU A 183 5.55 10.56 -8.09
N LEU A 184 4.73 10.06 -9.03
CA LEU A 184 5.08 8.94 -9.87
C LEU A 184 5.57 9.47 -11.22
N THR A 185 6.75 9.06 -11.67
CA THR A 185 7.24 9.26 -13.02
C THR A 185 6.84 8.06 -13.86
N VAL A 186 5.99 8.28 -14.86
CA VAL A 186 5.49 7.24 -15.75
C VAL A 186 6.05 7.44 -17.14
N ALA A 187 6.61 6.39 -17.71
CA ALA A 187 7.11 6.35 -19.07
C ALA A 187 6.28 5.42 -19.95
N ILE A 188 6.14 5.77 -21.21
CA ILE A 188 5.42 4.99 -22.22
C ILE A 188 6.36 4.76 -23.38
N ASP A 189 6.51 3.51 -23.79
CA ASP A 189 7.31 3.15 -24.96
C ASP A 189 6.58 3.51 -26.26
N ARG A 190 7.36 3.95 -27.26
CA ARG A 190 6.92 4.69 -28.46
C ARG A 190 5.84 4.00 -29.31
N GLU A 191 5.78 2.68 -29.35
CA GLU A 191 5.15 2.00 -30.50
C GLU A 191 3.64 1.87 -30.44
N SER A 192 2.99 2.33 -29.39
CA SER A 192 1.57 2.09 -29.24
C SER A 192 0.77 3.36 -29.07
N VAL A 193 -0.15 3.59 -29.98
CA VAL A 193 -1.53 3.97 -29.72
C VAL A 193 -1.92 5.43 -29.84
N ASN A 194 -3.02 5.63 -30.58
CA ASN A 194 -3.66 6.94 -30.73
C ASN A 194 -4.34 7.42 -29.43
N SER A 195 -4.99 6.52 -28.70
CA SER A 195 -5.53 6.79 -27.35
C SER A 195 -5.80 5.47 -26.63
N VAL A 196 -5.31 5.31 -25.40
CA VAL A 196 -5.48 4.09 -24.59
C VAL A 196 -5.78 4.42 -23.15
N GLY A 197 -6.76 3.71 -22.58
CA GLY A 197 -6.99 3.69 -21.15
C GLY A 197 -5.91 2.89 -20.42
N GLU A 198 -5.41 3.43 -19.31
CA GLU A 198 -4.46 2.78 -18.44
C GLU A 198 -4.98 2.71 -17.01
N LYS A 199 -4.63 1.62 -16.33
CA LYS A 199 -4.89 1.42 -14.92
C LYS A 199 -3.59 0.98 -14.24
N LEU A 200 -3.11 1.76 -13.30
CA LEU A 200 -2.05 1.39 -12.37
C LEU A 200 -2.69 0.92 -11.07
N SER A 201 -2.41 -0.30 -10.65
CA SER A 201 -2.97 -0.88 -9.44
C SER A 201 -1.86 -1.19 -8.45
N LEU A 202 -1.95 -0.68 -7.21
CA LEU A 202 -1.10 -1.15 -6.12
C LEU A 202 -1.63 -2.50 -5.65
N VAL A 203 -0.79 -3.53 -5.73
CA VAL A 203 -1.16 -4.90 -5.41
C VAL A 203 -1.03 -5.15 -3.91
N SER A 204 -2.00 -5.85 -3.34
CA SER A 204 -1.95 -6.27 -1.95
C SER A 204 -0.86 -7.32 -1.73
N LEU A 205 -0.03 -7.11 -0.72
CA LEU A 205 0.84 -8.16 -0.23
C LEU A 205 0.03 -9.16 0.60
N GLU A 206 0.20 -10.45 0.35
CA GLU A 206 -0.54 -11.49 1.08
C GLU A 206 -0.19 -11.48 2.56
N LYS A 207 1.08 -11.29 2.90
CA LYS A 207 1.59 -11.25 4.27
C LYS A 207 2.86 -10.41 4.35
N PRO A 208 3.18 -9.83 5.51
CA PRO A 208 4.42 -9.09 5.69
C PRO A 208 5.63 -10.04 5.74
N ASP A 209 6.76 -9.62 5.13
CA ASP A 209 8.00 -10.41 5.07
C ASP A 209 8.58 -10.73 6.46
N TRP A 210 8.40 -9.80 7.41
CA TRP A 210 8.92 -9.96 8.77
C TRP A 210 8.17 -11.01 9.61
N LEU A 211 7.00 -11.47 9.15
CA LEU A 211 6.11 -12.33 9.94
C LEU A 211 6.73 -13.68 10.31
N GLU A 212 7.43 -14.32 9.37
CA GLU A 212 8.06 -15.61 9.63
C GLU A 212 9.15 -15.49 10.69
N ASN A 213 9.90 -14.39 10.70
CA ASN A 213 10.94 -14.12 11.69
C ASN A 213 10.36 -13.73 13.06
N ALA A 214 9.20 -13.11 13.09
CA ALA A 214 8.52 -12.69 14.32
C ALA A 214 7.75 -13.82 15.02
N ASN A 215 7.50 -14.94 14.33
CA ASN A 215 6.68 -16.02 14.83
C ASN A 215 7.50 -17.07 15.56
N ASP A 216 7.01 -17.50 16.72
CA ASP A 216 7.42 -18.72 17.40
C ASP A 216 6.29 -19.75 17.29
N ASN A 217 6.58 -20.94 16.78
CA ASN A 217 5.57 -21.98 16.59
C ASN A 217 5.22 -22.73 17.88
N LEU A 218 6.10 -22.76 18.86
CA LEU A 218 5.97 -23.68 19.98
C LEU A 218 6.11 -23.03 21.37
N GLY A 219 6.63 -21.81 21.48
CA GLY A 219 6.87 -21.14 22.77
C GLY A 219 7.81 -21.92 23.71
N ARG A 220 8.65 -22.79 23.16
CA ARG A 220 9.43 -23.76 23.93
C ARG A 220 10.81 -23.28 24.35
N GLU A 221 11.40 -22.35 23.61
CA GLU A 221 12.75 -21.86 23.85
C GLU A 221 12.77 -20.39 24.21
N VAL A 222 12.37 -20.06 25.43
CA VAL A 222 12.21 -18.69 25.94
C VAL A 222 13.45 -17.81 25.71
N ILE A 223 14.61 -18.31 26.05
CA ILE A 223 15.86 -17.52 25.97
C ILE A 223 16.27 -17.22 24.52
N LYS A 224 16.01 -18.12 23.59
CA LYS A 224 16.36 -17.97 22.18
C LYS A 224 15.32 -17.20 21.36
N ASN A 225 14.07 -17.16 21.84
CA ASN A 225 12.92 -16.63 21.08
C ASN A 225 12.22 -15.46 21.80
N MET A 226 12.94 -14.71 22.66
CA MET A 226 12.35 -13.57 23.38
C MET A 226 11.88 -12.45 22.45
N ASP A 227 12.46 -12.34 21.27
CA ASP A 227 12.10 -11.40 20.21
C ASP A 227 10.96 -11.90 19.31
N LYS A 228 10.42 -13.09 19.60
CA LYS A 228 9.33 -13.72 18.84
C LYS A 228 8.06 -13.83 19.67
N THR A 229 6.96 -14.04 18.96
CA THR A 229 5.62 -14.17 19.53
C THR A 229 4.98 -15.49 19.09
N THR A 230 4.55 -16.28 20.05
CA THR A 230 3.93 -17.59 19.78
C THR A 230 2.60 -17.40 19.06
N GLY A 231 2.49 -17.98 17.85
CA GLY A 231 1.26 -18.03 17.08
C GLY A 231 0.86 -16.75 16.35
N ILE A 232 1.66 -15.68 16.38
CA ILE A 232 1.33 -14.42 15.68
C ILE A 232 1.09 -14.63 14.19
N LYS A 233 1.80 -15.55 13.56
CA LYS A 233 1.63 -15.90 12.16
C LYS A 233 0.20 -16.32 11.83
N TYR A 234 -0.40 -17.13 12.66
CA TYR A 234 -1.76 -17.64 12.45
C TYR A 234 -2.81 -16.56 12.64
N ILE A 235 -2.58 -15.63 13.59
CA ILE A 235 -3.46 -14.48 13.80
C ILE A 235 -3.45 -13.59 12.54
N ILE A 236 -2.27 -13.19 12.08
CA ILE A 236 -2.12 -12.32 10.91
C ILE A 236 -2.60 -13.03 9.64
N GLN A 237 -2.32 -14.32 9.48
CA GLN A 237 -2.79 -15.10 8.34
C GLN A 237 -4.33 -15.19 8.30
N GLY A 238 -4.99 -15.32 9.44
CA GLY A 238 -6.45 -15.30 9.52
C GLY A 238 -7.04 -13.98 9.00
N VAL A 239 -6.40 -12.84 9.32
CA VAL A 239 -6.78 -11.54 8.75
C VAL A 239 -6.50 -11.50 7.25
N ALA A 240 -5.31 -11.91 6.81
CA ALA A 240 -4.92 -11.97 5.41
C ALA A 240 -5.94 -12.75 4.56
N ASP A 241 -6.33 -13.92 5.05
CA ASP A 241 -7.28 -14.81 4.36
C ASP A 241 -8.67 -14.15 4.23
N ALA A 242 -9.06 -13.30 5.18
CA ALA A 242 -10.31 -12.53 5.08
C ALA A 242 -10.26 -11.44 4.00
N TYR A 243 -9.08 -10.87 3.74
CA TYR A 243 -8.86 -9.85 2.71
C TYR A 243 -8.41 -10.43 1.35
N LYS A 244 -8.25 -11.72 1.22
CA LYS A 244 -7.66 -12.40 0.03
C LYS A 244 -8.40 -12.12 -1.29
N SER A 245 -9.68 -11.79 -1.25
CA SER A 245 -10.43 -11.37 -2.44
C SER A 245 -10.02 -9.99 -2.97
N ASN A 246 -9.36 -9.18 -2.14
CA ASN A 246 -8.95 -7.81 -2.47
C ASN A 246 -7.50 -7.80 -2.97
N LYS A 247 -7.28 -8.31 -4.18
CA LYS A 247 -5.92 -8.39 -4.78
C LYS A 247 -5.32 -7.03 -5.10
N GLU A 248 -6.14 -6.05 -5.40
CA GLU A 248 -5.73 -4.67 -5.69
C GLU A 248 -6.13 -3.77 -4.52
N LEU A 249 -5.16 -3.14 -3.86
CA LEU A 249 -5.41 -2.23 -2.74
C LEU A 249 -5.95 -0.88 -3.20
N ALA A 250 -5.44 -0.40 -4.33
CA ALA A 250 -5.79 0.91 -4.83
C ALA A 250 -5.45 1.04 -6.32
N GLU A 251 -6.15 1.92 -7.02
CA GLU A 251 -5.98 2.10 -8.44
C GLU A 251 -5.97 3.57 -8.87
N ILE A 252 -5.22 3.85 -9.93
CA ILE A 252 -5.19 5.12 -10.68
C ILE A 252 -5.62 4.83 -12.10
N LYS A 253 -6.67 5.45 -12.60
CA LYS A 253 -7.17 5.29 -13.97
C LYS A 253 -6.99 6.58 -14.77
N PHE A 254 -6.31 6.50 -15.90
CA PHE A 254 -6.10 7.64 -16.79
C PHE A 254 -6.10 7.22 -18.27
N VAL A 255 -6.12 8.20 -19.16
CA VAL A 255 -6.07 8.00 -20.61
C VAL A 255 -4.78 8.58 -21.15
N ILE A 256 -4.10 7.83 -22.00
CA ILE A 256 -2.90 8.25 -22.72
C ILE A 256 -3.31 8.61 -24.14
N SER A 257 -2.97 9.82 -24.59
CA SER A 257 -3.19 10.25 -25.97
C SER A 257 -1.92 10.78 -26.58
N ARG A 258 -1.69 10.48 -27.86
CA ARG A 258 -0.63 11.14 -28.63
C ARG A 258 -0.99 12.60 -28.91
N PRO A 259 -0.01 13.52 -28.96
CA PRO A 259 -0.24 14.83 -29.51
C PRO A 259 -0.69 14.71 -30.97
N LEU A 260 -1.73 15.44 -31.33
CA LEU A 260 -2.13 15.54 -32.75
C LEU A 260 -0.92 16.06 -33.54
N LYS A 261 -0.55 15.36 -34.63
CA LYS A 261 0.53 15.83 -35.50
C LYS A 261 0.23 17.26 -35.92
N SER A 262 1.21 18.16 -35.88
CA SER A 262 1.08 19.58 -36.20
C SER A 262 0.49 19.86 -37.58
N THR A 263 0.54 18.92 -38.50
CA THR A 263 -0.14 18.97 -39.82
C THR A 263 -1.66 19.07 -39.69
N HIS A 264 -2.28 18.40 -38.72
CA HIS A 264 -3.74 18.48 -38.51
C HIS A 264 -4.19 19.83 -37.92
N LEU A 265 -3.35 20.44 -37.08
CA LEU A 265 -3.66 21.77 -36.54
C LEU A 265 -3.58 22.88 -37.62
N ARG A 266 -2.66 22.76 -38.58
CA ARG A 266 -2.58 23.68 -39.74
C ARG A 266 -3.77 23.52 -40.68
N ASP A 267 -4.26 22.30 -40.89
CA ASP A 267 -5.40 21.99 -41.71
C ASP A 267 -6.73 22.47 -41.08
N ILE A 268 -6.85 22.34 -39.73
CA ILE A 268 -8.02 22.89 -39.00
C ILE A 268 -7.98 24.39 -39.00
N ALA A 269 -6.83 25.03 -38.79
CA ALA A 269 -6.68 26.47 -38.86
C ALA A 269 -6.95 27.01 -40.26
N ARG A 270 -6.51 26.31 -41.34
CA ARG A 270 -6.83 26.69 -42.72
C ARG A 270 -8.30 26.52 -43.09
N LYS A 271 -9.00 25.54 -42.50
CA LYS A 271 -10.44 25.33 -42.71
C LYS A 271 -11.31 26.34 -41.94
N GLN A 272 -10.79 26.96 -40.89
CA GLN A 272 -11.51 27.93 -40.07
C GLN A 272 -11.23 29.39 -40.41
N CYS A 273 -10.27 29.71 -41.29
CA CYS A 273 -10.06 31.02 -41.86
C CYS A 273 -10.32 30.95 -43.38
N PRO A 274 -11.50 31.38 -43.85
CA PRO A 274 -11.69 31.61 -45.27
C PRO A 274 -10.71 32.71 -45.75
N ALA A 275 -10.12 32.50 -46.93
CA ALA A 275 -9.06 33.33 -47.51
C ALA A 275 -9.47 34.80 -47.87
N ASP A 276 -10.60 35.27 -47.40
CA ASP A 276 -11.17 36.57 -47.83
C ASP A 276 -10.90 37.73 -46.86
N PHE A 277 -10.01 37.57 -45.87
CA PHE A 277 -9.73 38.62 -44.90
C PHE A 277 -8.48 39.48 -45.18
N PHE A 278 -7.74 39.24 -46.26
CA PHE A 278 -6.50 39.99 -46.60
C PHE A 278 -6.55 40.75 -47.92
N ASN A 279 -7.74 41.08 -48.44
CA ASN A 279 -7.90 42.04 -49.53
C ASN A 279 -8.91 43.11 -49.12
N LYS A 280 -8.46 44.06 -48.32
CA LYS A 280 -8.93 45.45 -48.30
C LYS A 280 -7.87 46.34 -47.71
#